data_78ef60154f9f26a84dbacb9b9bfb82d7
#
_entry.id   78ef60154f9f26a84dbacb9b9bfb82d7
#
_cell.length_a   1.000
_cell.length_b   1.000
_cell.length_c   1.000
_cell.angle_alpha   90.00
_cell.angle_beta   90.00
_cell.angle_gamma   90.00
#
_symmetry.space_group_name_H-M   'P 1'
#
loop_
_entity.id
_entity.type
_entity.pdbx_description
1 polymer ?
#
loop_
_entity_poly.entity_id
_entity_poly.type
_entity_poly.pdbx_seq_one_letter_code
_entity_poly.pdbx_strand_id
1 'polypeptide(L)'
;TLMRSSAASDVYKRQEVGTIQNVRRGARSCVLTIGCKKVLEGSQIGDSIAVNGVCLTVTNMGGSYYTADVMAETMNRSSLRQLSTGASVNLERAMPANGRFGGHIVSGHIDGTGTVQSIEPDDNAIWYTIAAKPNLLRYIVEKGSITIDGISLTVAYVAVSYTHLRAHET
;
A
#
# COMPACT_ATOMS: atom_id res chain seq x y z
N THR A 1 -0.33 -10.07 6.04
CA THR A 1 1.09 -10.31 5.80
C THR A 1 1.57 -9.20 4.89
N LEU A 2 2.50 -8.37 5.38
CA LEU A 2 3.13 -7.35 4.57
C LEU A 2 3.85 -8.06 3.42
N MET A 3 3.53 -7.73 2.19
CA MET A 3 4.30 -8.21 1.04
C MET A 3 5.68 -7.55 1.12
N ARG A 4 6.66 -8.26 1.66
CA ARG A 4 8.06 -7.88 1.55
C ARG A 4 8.54 -8.38 0.18
N SER A 5 8.50 -7.52 -0.81
CA SER A 5 9.22 -7.78 -2.04
C SER A 5 10.67 -7.39 -1.84
N SER A 6 11.58 -8.31 -2.09
CA SER A 6 13.04 -8.07 -2.13
C SER A 6 13.48 -7.54 -3.49
N ALA A 7 12.54 -7.37 -4.44
CA ALA A 7 12.83 -7.01 -5.80
C ALA A 7 13.35 -5.58 -5.95
N ALA A 8 14.40 -5.38 -6.72
CA ALA A 8 15.00 -4.08 -7.01
C ALA A 8 14.00 -3.11 -7.68
N SER A 9 13.01 -3.62 -8.43
CA SER A 9 11.92 -2.80 -9.00
C SER A 9 11.02 -2.19 -7.93
N ASP A 10 10.88 -2.82 -6.76
CA ASP A 10 10.10 -2.31 -5.65
C ASP A 10 10.82 -1.23 -4.83
N VAL A 11 12.15 -1.23 -4.84
CA VAL A 11 12.96 -0.19 -4.17
C VAL A 11 12.71 1.19 -4.82
N TYR A 12 12.40 1.22 -6.12
CA TYR A 12 12.03 2.47 -6.81
C TYR A 12 10.60 2.92 -6.57
N LYS A 13 9.72 2.03 -6.15
CA LYS A 13 8.27 2.32 -5.98
C LYS A 13 7.91 2.64 -4.53
N ARG A 14 8.62 2.05 -3.55
CA ARG A 14 8.49 2.40 -2.14
C ARG A 14 9.56 3.41 -1.78
N GLN A 15 9.15 4.58 -1.33
CA GLN A 15 10.12 5.57 -0.91
C GLN A 15 10.75 5.20 0.44
N GLU A 16 9.97 4.59 1.34
CA GLU A 16 10.42 4.21 2.68
C GLU A 16 9.54 3.11 3.28
N VAL A 17 10.13 2.31 4.18
CA VAL A 17 9.38 1.47 5.12
C VAL A 17 9.33 2.19 6.46
N GLY A 18 8.16 2.65 6.85
CA GLY A 18 7.90 3.26 8.14
C GLY A 18 7.46 2.25 9.19
N THR A 19 7.31 2.73 10.43
CA THR A 19 6.84 1.93 11.55
C THR A 19 5.67 2.63 12.25
N ILE A 20 4.60 1.91 12.51
CA ILE A 20 3.50 2.41 13.34
C ILE A 20 4.00 2.59 14.78
N GLN A 21 4.12 3.82 15.23
CA GLN A 21 4.53 4.14 16.59
C GLN A 21 3.34 4.14 17.57
N ASN A 22 2.17 4.55 17.09
CA ASN A 22 0.95 4.56 17.90
C ASN A 22 -0.31 4.44 17.02
N VAL A 23 -1.35 3.79 17.57
CA VAL A 23 -2.69 3.67 16.98
C VAL A 23 -3.70 4.12 18.02
N ARG A 24 -4.17 5.35 17.94
CA ARG A 24 -5.18 5.88 18.83
C ARG A 24 -6.56 5.75 18.20
N ARG A 25 -7.34 4.78 18.66
CA ARG A 25 -8.69 4.51 18.15
C ARG A 25 -9.71 5.40 18.87
N GLY A 26 -10.49 6.16 18.13
CA GLY A 26 -11.66 6.89 18.60
C GLY A 26 -12.96 6.19 18.20
N ALA A 27 -14.11 6.80 18.51
CA ALA A 27 -15.43 6.22 18.20
C ALA A 27 -15.71 6.14 16.68
N ARG A 28 -15.22 7.08 15.88
CA ARG A 28 -15.48 7.19 14.43
C ARG A 28 -14.23 7.45 13.60
N SER A 29 -13.07 7.52 14.22
CA SER A 29 -11.79 7.80 13.57
C SER A 29 -10.66 7.09 14.29
N CYS A 30 -9.52 7.01 13.63
CA CYS A 30 -8.29 6.50 14.20
C CYS A 30 -7.17 7.49 13.85
N VAL A 31 -6.30 7.80 14.81
CA VAL A 31 -5.09 8.57 14.54
C VAL A 31 -3.92 7.60 14.52
N LEU A 32 -3.23 7.55 13.40
CA LEU A 32 -1.97 6.80 13.25
C LEU A 32 -0.80 7.75 13.47
N THR A 33 0.16 7.36 14.31
CA THR A 33 1.48 7.99 14.39
C THR A 33 2.48 7.06 13.70
N ILE A 34 3.16 7.57 12.68
CA ILE A 34 4.00 6.78 11.79
C ILE A 34 5.42 7.31 11.84
N GLY A 35 6.35 6.49 12.33
CA GLY A 35 7.78 6.79 12.34
C GLY A 35 8.40 6.60 10.98
N CYS A 36 9.08 7.64 10.47
CA CYS A 36 9.72 7.68 9.17
C CYS A 36 10.71 8.84 9.09
N LYS A 37 11.46 8.94 8.00
CA LYS A 37 12.43 10.03 7.76
C LYS A 37 12.38 10.53 6.33
N LYS A 38 12.57 9.65 5.35
CA LYS A 38 12.76 9.99 3.94
C LYS A 38 11.50 10.63 3.32
N VAL A 39 10.32 10.10 3.63
CA VAL A 39 9.07 10.67 3.12
C VAL A 39 8.71 12.03 3.75
N LEU A 40 9.39 12.43 4.83
CA LEU A 40 9.19 13.75 5.45
C LEU A 40 9.99 14.86 4.75
N GLU A 41 11.01 14.51 3.96
CA GLU A 41 11.85 15.48 3.26
C GLU A 41 11.01 16.27 2.25
N GLY A 42 10.79 17.57 2.53
CA GLY A 42 9.97 18.46 1.71
C GLY A 42 8.45 18.27 1.85
N SER A 43 7.98 17.34 2.71
CA SER A 43 6.57 17.22 3.02
C SER A 43 6.08 18.27 4.00
N GLN A 44 4.80 18.60 3.93
CA GLN A 44 4.13 19.61 4.76
C GLN A 44 2.82 19.04 5.33
N ILE A 45 2.30 19.68 6.37
CA ILE A 45 0.95 19.39 6.87
C ILE A 45 -0.06 19.67 5.75
N GLY A 46 -0.96 18.74 5.51
CA GLY A 46 -1.92 18.77 4.39
C GLY A 46 -1.49 17.94 3.18
N ASP A 47 -0.21 17.54 3.08
CA ASP A 47 0.24 16.65 2.01
C ASP A 47 -0.34 15.24 2.16
N SER A 48 -0.39 14.52 1.05
CA SER A 48 -0.79 13.12 1.01
C SER A 48 0.42 12.20 1.01
N ILE A 49 0.40 11.21 1.92
CA ILE A 49 1.35 10.11 1.96
C ILE A 49 0.55 8.79 1.94
N ALA A 50 0.83 7.92 1.00
CA ALA A 50 0.24 6.59 0.97
C ALA A 50 0.87 5.70 2.03
N VAL A 51 0.02 5.02 2.81
CA VAL A 51 0.39 4.02 3.83
C VAL A 51 -0.17 2.67 3.39
N ASN A 52 0.67 1.72 3.01
CA ASN A 52 0.26 0.48 2.35
C ASN A 52 -0.72 0.74 1.18
N GLY A 53 -0.43 1.77 0.38
CA GLY A 53 -1.26 2.15 -0.76
C GLY A 53 -2.51 2.97 -0.42
N VAL A 54 -2.81 3.19 0.85
CA VAL A 54 -3.95 4.01 1.29
C VAL A 54 -3.52 5.46 1.40
N CYS A 55 -4.12 6.35 0.63
CA CYS A 55 -3.84 7.78 0.68
C CYS A 55 -4.32 8.38 2.02
N LEU A 56 -3.40 8.93 2.80
CA LEU A 56 -3.69 9.61 4.06
C LEU A 56 -3.09 11.00 4.07
N THR A 57 -3.81 11.94 4.69
CA THR A 57 -3.36 13.33 4.82
C THR A 57 -2.53 13.51 6.09
N VAL A 58 -1.39 14.15 5.97
CA VAL A 58 -0.54 14.55 7.10
C VAL A 58 -1.25 15.60 7.93
N THR A 59 -1.57 15.28 9.19
CA THR A 59 -2.26 16.21 10.13
C THR A 59 -1.32 16.88 11.11
N ASN A 60 -0.20 16.25 11.41
CA ASN A 60 0.89 16.82 12.18
C ASN A 60 2.20 16.08 11.83
N MET A 61 3.35 16.71 12.03
CA MET A 61 4.63 16.09 11.75
C MET A 61 5.75 16.63 12.64
N GLY A 62 6.75 15.79 12.88
CA GLY A 62 8.00 16.10 13.56
C GLY A 62 9.20 15.65 12.73
N GLY A 63 10.40 15.72 13.30
CA GLY A 63 11.63 15.35 12.59
C GLY A 63 11.78 13.87 12.22
N SER A 64 10.98 12.98 12.82
CA SER A 64 11.06 11.53 12.60
C SER A 64 9.73 10.81 12.62
N TYR A 65 8.62 11.54 12.51
CA TYR A 65 7.28 10.98 12.45
C TYR A 65 6.29 11.95 11.82
N TYR A 66 5.15 11.44 11.40
CA TYR A 66 3.95 12.22 11.14
C TYR A 66 2.72 11.53 11.71
N THR A 67 1.61 12.27 11.82
CA THR A 67 0.30 11.72 12.16
C THR A 67 -0.65 11.87 10.99
N ALA A 68 -1.58 10.93 10.89
CA ALA A 68 -2.68 10.97 9.92
C ALA A 68 -3.98 10.53 10.61
N ASP A 69 -5.06 11.24 10.30
CA ASP A 69 -6.40 10.88 10.74
C ASP A 69 -7.03 9.94 9.73
N VAL A 70 -7.51 8.79 10.18
CA VAL A 70 -8.10 7.76 9.34
C VAL A 70 -9.55 7.56 9.73
N MET A 71 -10.46 7.71 8.77
CA MET A 71 -11.89 7.49 8.99
C MET A 71 -12.18 6.00 9.24
N ALA A 72 -13.23 5.71 10.01
CA ALA A 72 -13.64 4.34 10.32
C ALA A 72 -13.91 3.52 9.05
N GLU A 73 -14.48 4.11 8.01
CA GLU A 73 -14.71 3.45 6.73
C GLU A 73 -13.40 3.01 6.07
N THR A 74 -12.40 3.89 6.01
CA THR A 74 -11.07 3.59 5.47
C THR A 74 -10.39 2.48 6.25
N MET A 75 -10.46 2.52 7.60
CA MET A 75 -9.95 1.44 8.45
C MET A 75 -10.64 0.11 8.14
N ASN A 76 -11.96 0.11 7.97
CA ASN A 76 -12.74 -1.12 7.77
C ASN A 76 -12.58 -1.73 6.37
N ARG A 77 -12.30 -0.90 5.36
CA ARG A 77 -12.17 -1.32 3.96
C ARG A 77 -10.74 -1.61 3.52
N SER A 78 -9.76 -1.37 4.38
CA SER A 78 -8.34 -1.52 4.04
C SER A 78 -7.59 -2.42 5.02
N SER A 79 -6.35 -2.75 4.68
CA SER A 79 -5.41 -3.47 5.54
C SER A 79 -5.03 -2.70 6.81
N LEU A 80 -5.29 -1.37 6.86
CA LEU A 80 -4.97 -0.52 8.02
C LEU A 80 -5.68 -0.96 9.31
N ARG A 81 -6.83 -1.63 9.20
CA ARG A 81 -7.56 -2.17 10.38
C ARG A 81 -6.71 -3.09 11.24
N GLN A 82 -5.79 -3.83 10.60
CA GLN A 82 -4.96 -4.83 11.26
C GLN A 82 -3.67 -4.23 11.87
N LEU A 83 -3.41 -2.94 11.63
CA LEU A 83 -2.21 -2.30 12.13
C LEU A 83 -2.22 -2.17 13.64
N SER A 84 -1.06 -2.45 14.22
CA SER A 84 -0.75 -2.28 15.63
C SER A 84 0.59 -1.55 15.78
N THR A 85 0.86 -1.05 16.97
CA THR A 85 2.18 -0.47 17.29
C THR A 85 3.30 -1.48 17.02
N GLY A 86 4.36 -1.02 16.38
CA GLY A 86 5.48 -1.83 15.91
C GLY A 86 5.30 -2.41 14.49
N ALA A 87 4.12 -2.32 13.89
CA ALA A 87 3.91 -2.80 12.52
C ALA A 87 4.70 -1.96 11.51
N SER A 88 5.32 -2.64 10.53
CA SER A 88 5.97 -1.99 9.40
C SER A 88 4.93 -1.65 8.33
N VAL A 89 5.08 -0.49 7.67
CA VAL A 89 4.20 -0.02 6.60
C VAL A 89 5.01 0.53 5.43
N ASN A 90 4.51 0.31 4.21
CA ASN A 90 5.07 0.92 3.01
C ASN A 90 4.61 2.38 2.92
N LEU A 91 5.55 3.30 2.71
CA LEU A 91 5.27 4.72 2.60
C LEU A 91 5.68 5.26 1.24
N GLU A 92 4.80 6.08 0.67
CA GLU A 92 5.04 6.76 -0.61
C GLU A 92 4.35 8.14 -0.60
N ARG A 93 5.09 9.19 -0.94
CA ARG A 93 4.52 10.53 -1.13
C ARG A 93 3.69 10.58 -2.40
N ALA A 94 2.76 11.52 -2.46
CA ALA A 94 2.09 11.86 -3.71
C ALA A 94 3.14 12.22 -4.78
N MET A 95 2.89 11.77 -6.01
CA MET A 95 3.77 12.04 -7.14
C MET A 95 3.75 13.54 -7.48
N PRO A 96 4.90 14.20 -7.65
CA PRO A 96 4.93 15.58 -8.08
C PRO A 96 4.38 15.70 -9.52
N ALA A 97 3.73 16.84 -9.83
CA ALA A 97 3.07 17.06 -11.13
C ALA A 97 4.04 16.98 -12.34
N ASN A 98 5.32 17.21 -12.13
CA ASN A 98 6.40 17.10 -13.12
C ASN A 98 7.17 15.77 -13.01
N GLY A 99 6.68 14.80 -12.21
CA GLY A 99 7.30 13.50 -12.00
C GLY A 99 7.04 12.53 -13.15
N ARG A 100 7.73 11.38 -13.11
CA ARG A 100 7.49 10.25 -14.00
C ARG A 100 6.61 9.21 -13.32
N PHE A 101 5.68 8.60 -14.04
CA PHE A 101 4.94 7.46 -13.56
C PHE A 101 5.87 6.25 -13.43
N GLY A 102 6.07 5.75 -12.20
CA GLY A 102 6.84 4.53 -11.94
C GLY A 102 6.05 3.24 -12.13
N GLY A 103 4.81 3.33 -12.58
CA GLY A 103 3.88 2.22 -12.82
C GLY A 103 2.62 2.77 -13.49
N HIS A 104 1.45 2.34 -13.06
CA HIS A 104 0.17 2.92 -13.50
C HIS A 104 -0.27 4.05 -12.54
N ILE A 105 -1.27 4.81 -12.96
CA ILE A 105 -1.83 5.91 -12.15
C ILE A 105 -2.59 5.30 -10.96
N VAL A 106 -2.21 5.67 -9.74
CA VAL A 106 -2.81 5.19 -8.50
C VAL A 106 -3.21 6.39 -7.65
N SER A 107 -4.49 6.44 -7.24
CA SER A 107 -5.03 7.52 -6.40
C SER A 107 -4.91 7.24 -4.90
N GLY A 108 -4.65 5.99 -4.52
CA GLY A 108 -4.61 5.57 -3.11
C GLY A 108 -5.99 5.44 -2.47
N HIS A 109 -7.08 5.45 -3.25
CA HIS A 109 -8.43 5.13 -2.79
C HIS A 109 -8.67 3.63 -2.96
N ILE A 110 -8.89 2.94 -1.85
CA ILE A 110 -8.92 1.48 -1.80
C ILE A 110 -10.29 0.94 -2.21
N ASP A 111 -10.32 0.00 -3.17
CA ASP A 111 -11.53 -0.67 -3.61
C ASP A 111 -11.94 -1.81 -2.67
N GLY A 112 -10.97 -2.45 -2.01
CA GLY A 112 -11.21 -3.52 -1.05
C GLY A 112 -9.94 -4.22 -0.62
N THR A 113 -10.11 -5.38 0.02
CA THR A 113 -9.02 -6.22 0.53
C THR A 113 -9.08 -7.61 -0.10
N GLY A 114 -7.91 -8.20 -0.28
CA GLY A 114 -7.73 -9.61 -0.63
C GLY A 114 -6.91 -10.35 0.43
N THR A 115 -6.81 -11.67 0.28
CA THR A 115 -6.00 -12.54 1.14
C THR A 115 -5.00 -13.28 0.30
N VAL A 116 -3.70 -13.17 0.63
CA VAL A 116 -2.65 -13.95 -0.01
C VAL A 116 -2.86 -15.42 0.35
N GLN A 117 -3.08 -16.27 -0.66
CA GLN A 117 -3.28 -17.71 -0.52
C GLN A 117 -1.98 -18.48 -0.66
N SER A 118 -1.16 -18.12 -1.65
CA SER A 118 0.17 -18.71 -1.85
C SER A 118 1.18 -17.66 -2.33
N ILE A 119 2.45 -17.94 -2.07
CA ILE A 119 3.61 -17.20 -2.58
C ILE A 119 4.58 -18.25 -3.10
N GLU A 120 4.84 -18.24 -4.40
CA GLU A 120 5.62 -19.28 -5.07
C GLU A 120 6.76 -18.63 -5.86
N PRO A 121 8.02 -18.89 -5.48
CA PRO A 121 9.17 -18.47 -6.28
C PRO A 121 9.20 -19.21 -7.63
N ASP A 122 9.52 -18.49 -8.69
CA ASP A 122 9.63 -19.01 -10.07
C ASP A 122 10.77 -18.29 -10.78
N ASP A 123 11.96 -18.89 -10.73
CA ASP A 123 13.23 -18.36 -11.27
C ASP A 123 13.47 -16.90 -10.83
N ASN A 124 13.32 -15.94 -11.74
CA ASN A 124 13.49 -14.50 -11.46
C ASN A 124 12.18 -13.78 -11.11
N ALA A 125 11.15 -14.51 -10.73
CA ALA A 125 9.84 -13.98 -10.38
C ALA A 125 9.28 -14.61 -9.11
N ILE A 126 8.31 -13.93 -8.51
CA ILE A 126 7.49 -14.48 -7.43
C ILE A 126 6.03 -14.40 -7.86
N TRP A 127 5.33 -15.52 -7.77
CA TRP A 127 3.89 -15.61 -7.99
C TRP A 127 3.14 -15.40 -6.68
N TYR A 128 2.17 -14.52 -6.70
CA TYR A 128 1.23 -14.32 -5.59
C TYR A 128 -0.15 -14.73 -6.05
N THR A 129 -0.75 -15.69 -5.36
CA THR A 129 -2.17 -16.01 -5.54
C THR A 129 -2.97 -15.28 -4.47
N ILE A 130 -3.90 -14.43 -4.89
CA ILE A 130 -4.68 -13.58 -3.99
C ILE A 130 -6.16 -13.85 -4.18
N ALA A 131 -6.82 -14.33 -3.13
CA ALA A 131 -8.26 -14.45 -3.08
C ALA A 131 -8.90 -13.08 -2.82
N ALA A 132 -9.91 -12.75 -3.60
CA ALA A 132 -10.68 -11.51 -3.45
C ALA A 132 -12.17 -11.78 -3.72
N LYS A 133 -13.02 -10.85 -3.26
CA LYS A 133 -14.46 -10.97 -3.50
C LYS A 133 -14.79 -10.82 -4.99
N PRO A 134 -15.82 -11.54 -5.52
CA PRO A 134 -16.18 -11.46 -6.94
C PRO A 134 -16.49 -10.05 -7.44
N ASN A 135 -17.03 -9.17 -6.58
CA ASN A 135 -17.29 -7.78 -6.93
C ASN A 135 -16.01 -6.95 -7.18
N LEU A 136 -14.86 -7.38 -6.66
CA LEU A 136 -13.55 -6.77 -6.96
C LEU A 136 -12.94 -7.41 -8.21
N LEU A 137 -12.97 -8.75 -8.31
CA LEU A 137 -12.36 -9.49 -9.41
C LEU A 137 -12.87 -9.05 -10.79
N ARG A 138 -14.12 -8.64 -10.90
CA ARG A 138 -14.72 -8.16 -12.16
C ARG A 138 -14.06 -6.91 -12.74
N TYR A 139 -13.29 -6.16 -11.95
CA TYR A 139 -12.55 -4.97 -12.39
C TYR A 139 -11.07 -5.26 -12.64
N ILE A 140 -10.62 -6.49 -12.34
CA ILE A 140 -9.24 -6.90 -12.50
C ILE A 140 -9.09 -7.58 -13.87
N VAL A 141 -8.17 -7.07 -14.69
CA VAL A 141 -8.00 -7.53 -16.08
C VAL A 141 -6.64 -8.18 -16.22
N GLU A 142 -6.61 -9.35 -16.87
CA GLU A 142 -5.35 -10.02 -17.23
C GLU A 142 -4.45 -9.10 -18.06
N LYS A 143 -3.14 -9.16 -17.80
CA LYS A 143 -2.11 -8.27 -18.35
C LYS A 143 -2.28 -6.78 -17.97
N GLY A 144 -3.29 -6.45 -17.16
CA GLY A 144 -3.47 -5.14 -16.57
C GLY A 144 -2.54 -4.92 -15.37
N SER A 145 -2.67 -3.76 -14.75
CA SER A 145 -1.94 -3.39 -13.53
C SER A 145 -2.89 -3.30 -12.35
N ILE A 146 -2.42 -3.74 -11.19
CA ILE A 146 -3.13 -3.62 -9.91
C ILE A 146 -2.16 -3.14 -8.83
N THR A 147 -2.65 -2.35 -7.90
CA THR A 147 -1.86 -1.92 -6.74
C THR A 147 -2.27 -2.70 -5.50
N ILE A 148 -1.31 -3.36 -4.87
CA ILE A 148 -1.51 -4.11 -3.63
C ILE A 148 -0.51 -3.62 -2.59
N ASP A 149 -1.01 -3.15 -1.45
CA ASP A 149 -0.22 -2.53 -0.36
C ASP A 149 0.74 -1.43 -0.87
N GLY A 150 0.30 -0.67 -1.89
CA GLY A 150 1.08 0.39 -2.53
C GLY A 150 2.04 -0.07 -3.63
N ILE A 151 2.08 -1.36 -3.94
CA ILE A 151 2.96 -1.92 -4.95
C ILE A 151 2.18 -2.15 -6.24
N SER A 152 2.64 -1.54 -7.35
CA SER A 152 2.08 -1.79 -8.68
C SER A 152 2.57 -3.12 -9.23
N LEU A 153 1.66 -4.04 -9.49
CA LEU A 153 1.93 -5.39 -9.99
C LEU A 153 1.20 -5.65 -11.29
N THR A 154 1.73 -6.58 -12.08
CA THR A 154 1.07 -7.05 -13.30
C THR A 154 0.18 -8.24 -12.97
N VAL A 155 -1.06 -8.19 -13.45
CA VAL A 155 -2.02 -9.28 -13.35
C VAL A 155 -1.67 -10.33 -14.41
N ALA A 156 -1.26 -11.50 -13.97
CA ALA A 156 -0.92 -12.60 -14.88
C ALA A 156 -2.16 -13.38 -15.32
N TYR A 157 -3.06 -13.66 -14.38
CA TYR A 157 -4.28 -14.44 -14.63
C TYR A 157 -5.37 -14.07 -13.61
N VAL A 158 -6.65 -14.14 -14.02
CA VAL A 158 -7.81 -13.89 -13.17
C VAL A 158 -8.75 -15.10 -13.23
N ALA A 159 -9.06 -15.72 -12.09
CA ALA A 159 -10.06 -16.77 -11.95
C ALA A 159 -11.31 -16.22 -11.25
N VAL A 160 -12.32 -17.08 -11.11
CA VAL A 160 -13.63 -16.71 -10.53
C VAL A 160 -13.55 -16.21 -9.09
N SER A 161 -12.58 -16.71 -8.29
CA SER A 161 -12.45 -16.40 -6.87
C SER A 161 -11.08 -15.88 -6.44
N TYR A 162 -10.11 -15.80 -7.37
CA TYR A 162 -8.75 -15.36 -7.08
C TYR A 162 -8.07 -14.77 -8.32
N THR A 163 -6.98 -14.04 -8.09
CA THR A 163 -6.09 -13.52 -9.13
C THR A 163 -4.66 -13.98 -8.87
N HIS A 164 -3.93 -14.28 -9.94
CA HIS A 164 -2.50 -14.53 -9.90
C HIS A 164 -1.75 -13.27 -10.33
N LEU A 165 -0.82 -12.85 -9.53
CA LEU A 165 0.05 -11.70 -9.78
C LEU A 165 1.47 -12.19 -9.95
N ARG A 166 2.18 -11.58 -10.87
CA ARG A 166 3.60 -11.82 -11.08
C ARG A 166 4.38 -10.57 -10.69
N ALA A 167 5.24 -10.69 -9.68
CA ALA A 167 6.27 -9.73 -9.38
C ALA A 167 7.58 -10.22 -10.03
N HIS A 168 8.24 -9.37 -10.81
CA HIS A 168 9.59 -9.65 -11.29
C HIS A 168 10.59 -9.20 -10.24
N GLU A 169 11.43 -10.12 -9.76
CA GLU A 169 12.66 -9.75 -9.07
C GLU A 169 13.71 -9.42 -10.12
N THR A 170 14.15 -8.19 -10.12
CA THR A 170 15.33 -7.77 -10.89
C THR A 170 16.46 -7.45 -9.94
#